data_598c1dae59d7aaf3c7a155f35ed70c1a
#
_entry.id   598c1dae59d7aaf3c7a155f35ed70c1a
#
_cell.length_a   1.000
_cell.length_b   1.000
_cell.length_c   1.000
_cell.angle_alpha   90.00
_cell.angle_beta   90.00
_cell.angle_gamma   90.00
#
_symmetry.space_group_name_H-M   'P 1'
#
loop_
_entity.id
_entity.type
_entity.pdbx_description
1 polymer ?
#
loop_
_entity_poly.entity_id
_entity_poly.type
_entity_poly.pdbx_seq_one_letter_code
_entity_poly.pdbx_strand_id
1 'polypeptide(L)'
;MTLLLAVVAYAVLSAWAPRLWAVSISQIVLFAAVLVVTLRSIRSGVALRFPLFLAAPLTIAGMGAVQLLMHWTVYRLPTANAAMDWAGYAACGWLAAQVRLSRDERERYLTWCCILSGLVCALAIVTAFTSPFHVFWLVPVRFEQVFGPYVYRNHLAAFVELTLPIALFLAIRHRERRNLFVGVAAVLAASVVVAASRTGVILLALEVLVLLVLAAWKRWLLPQSAMVFSALSIAAILGGAAAAGTATLTNRFAEDRPYRVRLEILQSALDMVRQRPLTGFGLGNFRTVYPEYSRIDPGVLVNEAHNDWAQWAAEGGIPAALAMLLFAVWAARAGIRTGWAVGIAAVCCHALVDYPFEEPSVVLLLMLLAGLAWQCGAREETPLSHRHTVRPQSHPTVQESRRS
;
A
#
# COMPACT_ATOMS: atom_id res chain seq x y z
N MET A 1 9.76 -4.65 -13.96
CA MET A 1 8.66 -5.09 -13.08
C MET A 1 8.99 -6.34 -12.26
N THR A 2 9.52 -7.41 -12.82
CA THR A 2 9.86 -8.64 -12.06
C THR A 2 10.79 -8.36 -10.88
N LEU A 3 11.82 -7.50 -11.07
CA LEU A 3 12.68 -7.06 -9.98
C LEU A 3 11.90 -6.39 -8.84
N LEU A 4 10.96 -5.50 -9.15
CA LEU A 4 10.15 -4.81 -8.14
C LEU A 4 9.24 -5.78 -7.38
N LEU A 5 8.64 -6.76 -8.06
CA LEU A 5 7.89 -7.83 -7.40
C LEU A 5 8.79 -8.66 -6.47
N ALA A 6 10.01 -8.97 -6.90
CA ALA A 6 10.97 -9.70 -6.07
C ALA A 6 11.37 -8.89 -4.83
N VAL A 7 11.59 -7.59 -4.96
CA VAL A 7 11.88 -6.68 -3.83
C VAL A 7 10.69 -6.62 -2.86
N VAL A 8 9.47 -6.49 -3.37
CA VAL A 8 8.26 -6.50 -2.52
C VAL A 8 8.08 -7.85 -1.84
N ALA A 9 8.24 -8.96 -2.57
CA ALA A 9 8.15 -10.30 -1.98
C ALA A 9 9.20 -10.50 -0.87
N TYR A 10 10.44 -10.08 -1.11
CA TYR A 10 11.50 -10.10 -0.10
C TYR A 10 11.12 -9.26 1.12
N ALA A 11 10.67 -8.02 0.92
CA ALA A 11 10.26 -7.15 2.02
C ALA A 11 9.11 -7.75 2.85
N VAL A 12 8.10 -8.34 2.19
CA VAL A 12 6.99 -9.04 2.86
C VAL A 12 7.49 -10.23 3.66
N LEU A 13 8.34 -11.09 3.08
CA LEU A 13 8.85 -12.28 3.77
C LEU A 13 9.83 -11.93 4.90
N SER A 14 10.46 -10.76 4.88
CA SER A 14 11.37 -10.26 5.90
C SER A 14 10.74 -9.24 6.86
N ALA A 15 9.42 -9.04 6.84
CA ALA A 15 8.72 -8.06 7.69
C ALA A 15 8.94 -8.27 9.21
N TRP A 16 9.23 -9.49 9.62
CA TRP A 16 9.58 -9.87 10.99
C TRP A 16 11.02 -9.55 11.40
N ALA A 17 11.90 -9.33 10.41
CA ALA A 17 13.33 -9.24 10.63
C ALA A 17 13.74 -7.87 11.16
N PRO A 18 14.90 -7.74 11.86
CA PRO A 18 15.41 -6.46 12.28
C PRO A 18 15.51 -5.48 11.11
N ARG A 19 14.84 -4.34 11.24
CA ARG A 19 14.60 -3.36 10.15
C ARG A 19 15.86 -2.96 9.39
N LEU A 20 16.97 -2.72 10.10
CA LEU A 20 18.18 -2.15 9.49
C LEU A 20 18.69 -2.97 8.29
N TRP A 21 18.99 -4.25 8.45
CA TRP A 21 19.56 -5.02 7.34
C TRP A 21 18.51 -5.44 6.30
N ALA A 22 17.30 -5.77 6.74
CA ALA A 22 16.23 -6.20 5.83
C ALA A 22 15.82 -5.09 4.86
N VAL A 23 15.65 -3.86 5.37
CA VAL A 23 15.31 -2.70 4.54
C VAL A 23 16.49 -2.27 3.66
N SER A 24 17.72 -2.29 4.20
CA SER A 24 18.92 -1.88 3.45
C SER A 24 19.12 -2.71 2.18
N ILE A 25 18.84 -4.01 2.20
CA ILE A 25 18.92 -4.86 0.99
C ILE A 25 17.96 -4.35 -0.09
N SER A 26 16.71 -4.06 0.28
CA SER A 26 15.71 -3.49 -0.64
C SER A 26 16.17 -2.13 -1.19
N GLN A 27 16.71 -1.26 -0.34
CA GLN A 27 17.21 0.05 -0.74
C GLN A 27 18.38 -0.03 -1.72
N ILE A 28 19.38 -0.90 -1.45
CA ILE A 28 20.52 -1.12 -2.36
C ILE A 28 20.03 -1.54 -3.74
N VAL A 29 19.11 -2.51 -3.81
CA VAL A 29 18.58 -3.00 -5.08
C VAL A 29 17.79 -1.91 -5.82
N LEU A 30 16.96 -1.14 -5.10
CA LEU A 30 16.15 -0.07 -5.69
C LEU A 30 17.03 1.08 -6.19
N PHE A 31 18.01 1.54 -5.40
CA PHE A 31 18.89 2.63 -5.82
C PHE A 31 19.81 2.22 -6.97
N ALA A 32 20.32 0.98 -6.97
CA ALA A 32 21.06 0.44 -8.12
C ALA A 32 20.19 0.40 -9.38
N ALA A 33 18.91 0.00 -9.25
CA ALA A 33 17.98 -0.01 -10.38
C ALA A 33 17.66 1.41 -10.88
N VAL A 34 17.50 2.40 -9.97
CA VAL A 34 17.36 3.83 -10.33
C VAL A 34 18.56 4.30 -11.14
N LEU A 35 19.77 4.01 -10.66
CA LEU A 35 21.01 4.38 -11.35
C LEU A 35 21.06 3.78 -12.77
N VAL A 36 20.77 2.48 -12.90
CA VAL A 36 20.76 1.79 -14.20
C VAL A 36 19.73 2.39 -15.16
N VAL A 37 18.51 2.66 -14.69
CA VAL A 37 17.43 3.25 -15.51
C VAL A 37 17.81 4.67 -15.95
N THR A 38 18.37 5.46 -15.05
CA THR A 38 18.83 6.84 -15.33
C THR A 38 19.96 6.85 -16.36
N LEU A 39 20.98 6.01 -16.18
CA LEU A 39 22.10 5.90 -17.12
C LEU A 39 21.63 5.42 -18.53
N ARG A 40 20.71 4.47 -18.58
CA ARG A 40 20.11 4.03 -19.85
C ARG A 40 19.32 5.15 -20.51
N SER A 41 18.52 5.90 -19.76
CA SER A 41 17.78 7.07 -20.24
C SER A 41 18.69 8.10 -20.87
N ILE A 42 19.80 8.48 -20.18
CA ILE A 42 20.80 9.42 -20.69
C ILE A 42 21.41 8.92 -22.01
N ARG A 43 21.78 7.63 -22.09
CA ARG A 43 22.39 7.03 -23.29
C ARG A 43 21.43 6.92 -24.46
N SER A 44 20.15 6.66 -24.20
CA SER A 44 19.14 6.44 -25.25
C SER A 44 18.33 7.68 -25.61
N GLY A 45 18.49 8.80 -24.89
CA GLY A 45 17.70 10.03 -25.08
C GLY A 45 16.23 9.88 -24.70
N VAL A 46 15.85 8.80 -24.01
CA VAL A 46 14.45 8.57 -23.59
C VAL A 46 14.15 9.39 -22.34
N ALA A 47 13.12 10.26 -22.41
CA ALA A 47 12.73 11.09 -21.28
C ALA A 47 12.19 10.27 -20.10
N LEU A 48 12.65 10.58 -18.89
CA LEU A 48 12.18 10.03 -17.63
C LEU A 48 10.85 10.71 -17.23
N ARG A 49 10.01 9.96 -16.54
CA ARG A 49 8.71 10.42 -16.07
C ARG A 49 8.75 10.67 -14.58
N PHE A 50 8.14 11.78 -14.15
CA PHE A 50 8.04 12.15 -12.74
C PHE A 50 6.56 12.34 -12.34
N PRO A 51 5.89 11.24 -11.95
CA PRO A 51 4.50 11.30 -11.48
C PRO A 51 4.32 12.15 -10.24
N LEU A 52 3.19 12.88 -10.17
CA LEU A 52 2.89 13.78 -9.05
C LEU A 52 2.78 13.05 -7.70
N PHE A 53 2.36 11.78 -7.68
CA PHE A 53 2.25 11.01 -6.43
C PHE A 53 3.60 10.84 -5.71
N LEU A 54 4.73 10.98 -6.43
CA LEU A 54 6.07 10.94 -5.83
C LEU A 54 6.40 12.19 -5.01
N ALA A 55 5.63 13.28 -5.18
CA ALA A 55 5.88 14.51 -4.42
C ALA A 55 5.85 14.25 -2.91
N ALA A 56 4.93 13.40 -2.42
CA ALA A 56 4.81 13.11 -1.00
C ALA A 56 6.05 12.39 -0.42
N PRO A 57 6.44 11.21 -0.90
CA PRO A 57 7.61 10.53 -0.35
C PRO A 57 8.92 11.31 -0.58
N LEU A 58 9.04 12.06 -1.68
CA LEU A 58 10.20 12.93 -1.92
C LEU A 58 10.22 14.14 -0.99
N THR A 59 9.07 14.73 -0.67
CA THR A 59 8.97 15.83 0.31
C THR A 59 9.39 15.34 1.69
N ILE A 60 8.94 14.16 2.12
CA ILE A 60 9.32 13.62 3.43
C ILE A 60 10.83 13.30 3.46
N ALA A 61 11.35 12.61 2.45
CA ALA A 61 12.79 12.35 2.35
C ALA A 61 13.62 13.64 2.35
N GLY A 62 13.18 14.64 1.58
CA GLY A 62 13.80 15.98 1.51
C GLY A 62 13.73 16.72 2.84
N MET A 63 12.61 16.64 3.56
CA MET A 63 12.48 17.21 4.92
C MET A 63 13.50 16.60 5.87
N GLY A 64 13.65 15.26 5.85
CA GLY A 64 14.68 14.59 6.66
C GLY A 64 16.10 15.06 6.31
N ALA A 65 16.41 15.24 5.03
CA ALA A 65 17.70 15.80 4.60
C ALA A 65 17.89 17.23 5.11
N VAL A 66 16.87 18.09 5.02
CA VAL A 66 16.92 19.47 5.56
C VAL A 66 17.10 19.46 7.07
N GLN A 67 16.35 18.61 7.79
CA GLN A 67 16.48 18.46 9.24
C GLN A 67 17.90 18.06 9.67
N LEU A 68 18.57 17.19 8.92
CA LEU A 68 19.96 16.78 9.17
C LEU A 68 20.95 17.92 8.91
N LEU A 69 20.76 18.67 7.80
CA LEU A 69 21.64 19.78 7.40
C LEU A 69 21.50 20.97 8.36
N MET A 70 20.28 21.30 8.74
CA MET A 70 19.97 22.45 9.60
C MET A 70 20.06 22.13 11.10
N HIS A 71 20.41 20.91 11.47
CA HIS A 71 20.45 20.45 12.87
C HIS A 71 19.10 20.60 13.60
N TRP A 72 17.97 20.44 12.89
CA TRP A 72 16.62 20.53 13.47
C TRP A 72 16.13 19.22 14.09
N THR A 73 16.84 18.14 13.85
CA THR A 73 16.48 16.81 14.41
C THR A 73 17.08 16.61 15.81
N VAL A 74 16.35 15.90 16.67
CA VAL A 74 16.81 15.52 18.02
C VAL A 74 17.90 14.45 17.93
N TYR A 75 17.68 13.40 17.12
CA TYR A 75 18.66 12.36 16.84
C TYR A 75 18.87 12.18 15.34
N ARG A 76 20.13 12.26 14.92
CA ARG A 76 20.50 12.24 13.50
C ARG A 76 20.29 10.86 12.84
N LEU A 77 20.59 9.76 13.54
CA LEU A 77 20.56 8.43 12.96
C LEU A 77 19.12 7.99 12.60
N PRO A 78 18.10 8.10 13.47
CA PRO A 78 16.72 7.82 13.10
C PRO A 78 16.26 8.67 11.91
N THR A 79 16.58 9.95 11.88
CA THR A 79 16.20 10.84 10.77
C THR A 79 16.88 10.44 9.46
N ALA A 80 18.16 10.06 9.48
CA ALA A 80 18.83 9.57 8.30
C ALA A 80 18.21 8.28 7.77
N ASN A 81 17.90 7.33 8.65
CA ASN A 81 17.26 6.07 8.28
C ASN A 81 15.86 6.32 7.70
N ALA A 82 15.04 7.13 8.35
CA ALA A 82 13.70 7.44 7.87
C ALA A 82 13.74 8.18 6.52
N ALA A 83 14.66 9.14 6.33
CA ALA A 83 14.84 9.81 5.05
C ALA A 83 15.25 8.82 3.93
N MET A 84 16.14 7.87 4.23
CA MET A 84 16.54 6.80 3.31
C MET A 84 15.37 5.85 2.99
N ASP A 85 14.53 5.51 3.98
CA ASP A 85 13.34 4.67 3.78
C ASP A 85 12.38 5.36 2.79
N TRP A 86 12.04 6.62 3.03
CA TRP A 86 11.16 7.39 2.15
C TRP A 86 11.76 7.58 0.74
N ALA A 87 13.07 7.77 0.61
CA ALA A 87 13.76 7.79 -0.69
C ALA A 87 13.66 6.42 -1.39
N GLY A 88 13.80 5.31 -0.67
CA GLY A 88 13.61 3.95 -1.18
C GLY A 88 12.18 3.70 -1.66
N TYR A 89 11.17 4.16 -0.89
CA TYR A 89 9.77 4.10 -1.27
C TYR A 89 9.49 4.91 -2.55
N ALA A 90 10.03 6.13 -2.63
CA ALA A 90 9.94 6.94 -3.84
C ALA A 90 10.61 6.25 -5.05
N ALA A 91 11.77 5.62 -4.85
CA ALA A 91 12.47 4.87 -5.89
C ALA A 91 11.63 3.69 -6.41
N CYS A 92 10.97 2.93 -5.54
CA CYS A 92 10.07 1.83 -5.93
C CYS A 92 8.93 2.34 -6.82
N GLY A 93 8.21 3.37 -6.37
CA GLY A 93 7.10 3.96 -7.12
C GLY A 93 7.55 4.58 -8.44
N TRP A 94 8.70 5.27 -8.45
CA TRP A 94 9.28 5.86 -9.64
C TRP A 94 9.67 4.79 -10.67
N LEU A 95 10.37 3.73 -10.26
CA LEU A 95 10.74 2.62 -11.12
C LEU A 95 9.50 1.94 -11.72
N ALA A 96 8.47 1.72 -10.92
CA ALA A 96 7.20 1.17 -11.39
C ALA A 96 6.56 2.06 -12.47
N ALA A 97 6.65 3.39 -12.33
CA ALA A 97 6.11 4.33 -13.30
C ALA A 97 6.93 4.41 -14.62
N GLN A 98 8.25 4.07 -14.61
CA GLN A 98 9.06 4.07 -15.83
C GLN A 98 8.69 2.93 -16.78
N VAL A 99 8.24 1.78 -16.28
CA VAL A 99 7.92 0.63 -17.11
C VAL A 99 6.61 0.85 -17.88
N ARG A 100 6.64 0.74 -19.22
CA ARG A 100 5.44 0.83 -20.06
C ARG A 100 4.81 -0.55 -20.19
N LEU A 101 3.75 -0.80 -19.43
CA LEU A 101 3.01 -2.06 -19.48
C LEU A 101 1.77 -1.93 -20.36
N SER A 102 1.52 -2.95 -21.18
CA SER A 102 0.20 -3.18 -21.77
C SER A 102 -0.82 -3.47 -20.67
N ARG A 103 -2.11 -3.51 -21.04
CA ARG A 103 -3.17 -3.88 -20.09
C ARG A 103 -2.98 -5.29 -19.55
N ASP A 104 -2.68 -6.25 -20.44
CA ASP A 104 -2.52 -7.65 -20.07
C ASP A 104 -1.29 -7.90 -19.22
N GLU A 105 -0.18 -7.20 -19.50
CA GLU A 105 1.01 -7.25 -18.66
C GLU A 105 0.72 -6.71 -17.24
N ARG A 106 0.02 -5.59 -17.13
CA ARG A 106 -0.37 -5.03 -15.83
C ARG A 106 -1.29 -5.99 -15.07
N GLU A 107 -2.31 -6.56 -15.72
CA GLU A 107 -3.20 -7.55 -15.10
C GLU A 107 -2.42 -8.81 -14.65
N ARG A 108 -1.38 -9.24 -15.39
CA ARG A 108 -0.46 -10.30 -14.93
C ARG A 108 0.28 -9.91 -13.66
N TYR A 109 0.83 -8.70 -13.55
CA TYR A 109 1.53 -8.27 -12.33
C TYR A 109 0.58 -8.14 -11.14
N LEU A 110 -0.63 -7.62 -11.35
CA LEU A 110 -1.68 -7.62 -10.32
C LEU A 110 -2.04 -9.05 -9.88
N THR A 111 -2.09 -9.99 -10.83
CA THR A 111 -2.32 -11.42 -10.52
C THR A 111 -1.20 -11.99 -9.64
N TRP A 112 0.07 -11.68 -9.94
CA TRP A 112 1.18 -12.12 -9.10
C TRP A 112 1.15 -11.50 -7.70
N CYS A 113 0.83 -10.20 -7.58
CA CYS A 113 0.60 -9.58 -6.27
C CYS A 113 -0.52 -10.31 -5.50
N CYS A 114 -1.63 -10.60 -6.16
CA CYS A 114 -2.78 -11.29 -5.58
C CYS A 114 -2.43 -12.71 -5.10
N ILE A 115 -1.70 -13.49 -5.90
CA ILE A 115 -1.26 -14.85 -5.54
C ILE A 115 -0.29 -14.80 -4.35
N LEU A 116 0.73 -13.93 -4.40
CA LEU A 116 1.68 -13.76 -3.30
C LEU A 116 0.93 -13.43 -2.00
N SER A 117 0.00 -12.50 -2.05
CA SER A 117 -0.79 -12.09 -0.89
C SER A 117 -1.67 -13.20 -0.35
N GLY A 118 -2.30 -13.99 -1.24
CA GLY A 118 -3.07 -15.16 -0.86
C GLY A 118 -2.22 -16.21 -0.13
N LEU A 119 -1.00 -16.47 -0.62
CA LEU A 119 -0.06 -17.40 0.01
C LEU A 119 0.42 -16.89 1.38
N VAL A 120 0.76 -15.61 1.50
CA VAL A 120 1.15 -14.97 2.77
C VAL A 120 0.01 -15.03 3.79
N CYS A 121 -1.22 -14.75 3.37
CA CYS A 121 -2.38 -14.79 4.26
C CYS A 121 -2.78 -16.22 4.64
N ALA A 122 -2.66 -17.18 3.74
CA ALA A 122 -2.83 -18.59 4.08
C ALA A 122 -1.80 -19.03 5.12
N LEU A 123 -0.54 -18.65 4.93
CA LEU A 123 0.53 -18.88 5.91
C LEU A 123 0.21 -18.21 7.25
N ALA A 124 -0.28 -16.96 7.23
CA ALA A 124 -0.66 -16.23 8.44
C ALA A 124 -1.77 -16.94 9.22
N ILE A 125 -2.78 -17.49 8.53
CA ILE A 125 -3.84 -18.29 9.17
C ILE A 125 -3.25 -19.56 9.78
N VAL A 126 -2.45 -20.31 9.02
CA VAL A 126 -1.87 -21.57 9.51
C VAL A 126 -0.98 -21.32 10.72
N THR A 127 -0.09 -20.31 10.68
CA THR A 127 0.81 -20.00 11.81
C THR A 127 0.04 -19.53 13.03
N ALA A 128 -1.04 -18.77 12.87
CA ALA A 128 -1.86 -18.31 13.98
C ALA A 128 -2.44 -19.47 14.82
N PHE A 129 -2.74 -20.62 14.21
CA PHE A 129 -3.28 -21.81 14.90
C PHE A 129 -2.22 -22.83 15.30
N THR A 130 -1.10 -22.93 14.57
CA THR A 130 -0.11 -23.99 14.78
C THR A 130 1.12 -23.51 15.54
N SER A 131 1.47 -22.22 15.46
CA SER A 131 2.66 -21.67 16.10
C SER A 131 2.52 -20.15 16.32
N PRO A 132 1.59 -19.71 17.19
CA PRO A 132 1.20 -18.31 17.33
C PRO A 132 2.32 -17.40 17.86
N PHE A 133 3.40 -17.96 18.38
CA PHE A 133 4.53 -17.20 18.97
C PHE A 133 5.85 -17.41 18.24
N HIS A 134 5.84 -18.01 17.04
CA HIS A 134 7.04 -18.21 16.22
C HIS A 134 6.77 -17.79 14.78
N VAL A 135 7.59 -16.90 14.26
CA VAL A 135 7.59 -16.60 12.84
C VAL A 135 8.15 -17.80 12.09
N PHE A 136 7.40 -18.27 11.08
CA PHE A 136 7.76 -19.43 10.26
C PHE A 136 8.10 -20.71 11.08
N TRP A 137 7.48 -20.88 12.26
CA TRP A 137 7.74 -21.97 13.22
C TRP A 137 9.16 -21.99 13.80
N LEU A 138 10.03 -21.05 13.44
CA LEU A 138 11.46 -21.08 13.74
C LEU A 138 11.88 -19.99 14.72
N VAL A 139 11.42 -18.74 14.51
CA VAL A 139 11.90 -17.58 15.25
C VAL A 139 10.92 -17.22 16.35
N PRO A 140 11.29 -17.37 17.64
CA PRO A 140 10.40 -17.03 18.76
C PRO A 140 10.17 -15.51 18.86
N VAL A 141 8.93 -15.12 19.11
CA VAL A 141 8.52 -13.75 19.42
C VAL A 141 7.96 -13.69 20.83
N ARG A 142 8.48 -12.78 21.66
CA ARG A 142 8.25 -12.84 23.13
C ARG A 142 6.91 -12.27 23.61
N PHE A 143 6.26 -11.39 22.83
CA PHE A 143 5.18 -10.56 23.40
C PHE A 143 3.86 -10.58 22.66
N GLU A 144 3.82 -10.98 21.39
CA GLU A 144 2.61 -10.92 20.59
C GLU A 144 2.43 -12.18 19.71
N GLN A 145 1.18 -12.47 19.38
CA GLN A 145 0.84 -13.48 18.41
C GLN A 145 1.26 -13.00 16.99
N VAL A 146 1.93 -13.87 16.24
CA VAL A 146 2.38 -13.59 14.88
C VAL A 146 1.40 -14.11 13.83
N PHE A 147 1.40 -13.47 12.68
CA PHE A 147 0.55 -13.76 11.54
C PHE A 147 1.41 -13.91 10.29
N GLY A 148 1.96 -15.10 10.07
CA GLY A 148 2.95 -15.34 9.01
C GLY A 148 4.21 -14.50 9.24
N PRO A 149 4.60 -13.64 8.28
CA PRO A 149 5.74 -12.74 8.42
C PRO A 149 5.45 -11.50 9.29
N TYR A 150 4.18 -11.21 9.60
CA TYR A 150 3.81 -10.02 10.34
C TYR A 150 3.72 -10.30 11.85
N VAL A 151 4.51 -9.57 12.61
CA VAL A 151 4.45 -9.59 14.09
C VAL A 151 3.27 -8.76 14.59
N TYR A 152 2.86 -7.72 13.85
CA TYR A 152 1.77 -6.84 14.23
C TYR A 152 0.55 -7.04 13.34
N ARG A 153 -0.60 -7.34 13.97
CA ARG A 153 -1.87 -7.67 13.29
C ARG A 153 -2.37 -6.62 12.31
N ASN A 154 -2.18 -5.32 12.65
CA ASN A 154 -2.67 -4.24 11.81
C ASN A 154 -1.78 -4.01 10.58
N HIS A 155 -0.51 -4.42 10.60
CA HIS A 155 0.34 -4.45 9.41
C HIS A 155 -0.12 -5.54 8.42
N LEU A 156 -0.51 -6.73 8.92
CA LEU A 156 -1.18 -7.73 8.07
C LEU A 156 -2.48 -7.16 7.47
N ALA A 157 -3.29 -6.47 8.27
CA ALA A 157 -4.53 -5.88 7.78
C ALA A 157 -4.27 -4.84 6.68
N ALA A 158 -3.32 -3.93 6.88
CA ALA A 158 -2.93 -2.94 5.86
C ALA A 158 -2.39 -3.59 4.57
N PHE A 159 -1.64 -4.68 4.69
CA PHE A 159 -1.21 -5.47 3.53
C PHE A 159 -2.41 -6.08 2.77
N VAL A 160 -3.41 -6.59 3.49
CA VAL A 160 -4.64 -7.13 2.90
C VAL A 160 -5.47 -6.03 2.25
N GLU A 161 -5.60 -4.86 2.86
CA GLU A 161 -6.28 -3.70 2.29
C GLU A 161 -5.71 -3.31 0.92
N LEU A 162 -4.38 -3.39 0.71
CA LEU A 162 -3.77 -3.15 -0.60
C LEU A 162 -4.15 -4.21 -1.64
N THR A 163 -4.48 -5.42 -1.25
CA THR A 163 -4.53 -6.58 -2.16
C THR A 163 -5.92 -7.16 -2.34
N LEU A 164 -6.82 -7.00 -1.38
CA LEU A 164 -8.22 -7.43 -1.51
C LEU A 164 -8.95 -6.76 -2.70
N PRO A 165 -8.83 -5.44 -2.93
CA PRO A 165 -9.45 -4.81 -4.09
C PRO A 165 -8.91 -5.35 -5.42
N ILE A 166 -7.64 -5.76 -5.47
CA ILE A 166 -7.05 -6.39 -6.65
C ILE A 166 -7.71 -7.75 -6.91
N ALA A 167 -7.84 -8.59 -5.88
CA ALA A 167 -8.47 -9.91 -6.01
C ALA A 167 -9.92 -9.79 -6.51
N LEU A 168 -10.69 -8.88 -5.93
CA LEU A 168 -12.08 -8.64 -6.32
C LEU A 168 -12.18 -8.08 -7.75
N PHE A 169 -11.33 -7.14 -8.13
CA PHE A 169 -11.26 -6.59 -9.49
C PHE A 169 -10.93 -7.68 -10.52
N LEU A 170 -9.93 -8.54 -10.24
CA LEU A 170 -9.56 -9.63 -11.13
C LEU A 170 -10.68 -10.68 -11.24
N ALA A 171 -11.39 -10.95 -10.16
CA ALA A 171 -12.56 -11.85 -10.17
C ALA A 171 -13.71 -11.30 -11.05
N ILE A 172 -13.87 -9.98 -11.12
CA ILE A 172 -14.84 -9.33 -12.02
C ILE A 172 -14.38 -9.45 -13.47
N ARG A 173 -13.08 -9.26 -13.72
CA ARG A 173 -12.50 -9.20 -15.08
C ARG A 173 -12.34 -10.56 -15.75
N HIS A 174 -11.92 -11.59 -15.01
CA HIS A 174 -11.58 -12.91 -15.54
C HIS A 174 -12.63 -13.96 -15.19
N ARG A 175 -13.63 -14.12 -16.05
CA ARG A 175 -14.73 -15.08 -15.81
C ARG A 175 -14.24 -16.53 -15.62
N GLU A 176 -13.26 -16.97 -16.39
CA GLU A 176 -12.70 -18.32 -16.34
C GLU A 176 -11.92 -18.59 -15.04
N ARG A 177 -11.25 -17.57 -14.47
CA ARG A 177 -10.45 -17.66 -13.25
C ARG A 177 -11.15 -17.04 -12.04
N ARG A 178 -12.45 -16.71 -12.16
CA ARG A 178 -13.22 -16.05 -11.10
C ARG A 178 -13.13 -16.77 -9.78
N ASN A 179 -13.32 -18.10 -9.78
CA ASN A 179 -13.33 -18.89 -8.54
C ASN A 179 -11.96 -18.84 -7.83
N LEU A 180 -10.86 -18.81 -8.58
CA LEU A 180 -9.53 -18.61 -8.00
C LEU A 180 -9.42 -17.29 -7.25
N PHE A 181 -9.80 -16.18 -7.90
CA PHE A 181 -9.66 -14.85 -7.29
C PHE A 181 -10.66 -14.62 -6.15
N VAL A 182 -11.86 -15.21 -6.23
CA VAL A 182 -12.82 -15.24 -5.10
C VAL A 182 -12.24 -16.03 -3.93
N GLY A 183 -11.63 -17.19 -4.19
CA GLY A 183 -10.96 -17.99 -3.16
C GLY A 183 -9.81 -17.21 -2.50
N VAL A 184 -8.98 -16.52 -3.28
CA VAL A 184 -7.93 -15.65 -2.74
C VAL A 184 -8.53 -14.52 -1.89
N ALA A 185 -9.58 -13.83 -2.37
CA ALA A 185 -10.25 -12.78 -1.61
C ALA A 185 -10.81 -13.30 -0.28
N ALA A 186 -11.35 -14.51 -0.27
CA ALA A 186 -11.83 -15.17 0.96
C ALA A 186 -10.69 -15.44 1.95
N VAL A 187 -9.53 -15.93 1.49
CA VAL A 187 -8.35 -16.16 2.32
C VAL A 187 -7.80 -14.84 2.88
N LEU A 188 -7.74 -13.79 2.06
CA LEU A 188 -7.34 -12.44 2.48
C LEU A 188 -8.26 -11.93 3.60
N ALA A 189 -9.58 -11.96 3.40
CA ALA A 189 -10.54 -11.49 4.40
C ALA A 189 -10.48 -12.34 5.69
N ALA A 190 -10.41 -13.66 5.56
CA ALA A 190 -10.31 -14.58 6.70
C ALA A 190 -9.06 -14.30 7.55
N SER A 191 -7.91 -13.97 6.93
CA SER A 191 -6.67 -13.68 7.65
C SER A 191 -6.80 -12.46 8.57
N VAL A 192 -7.51 -11.41 8.14
CA VAL A 192 -7.77 -10.20 8.96
C VAL A 192 -8.69 -10.50 10.14
N VAL A 193 -9.68 -11.37 9.92
CA VAL A 193 -10.58 -11.82 11.00
C VAL A 193 -9.82 -12.67 12.01
N VAL A 194 -8.99 -13.63 11.57
CA VAL A 194 -8.12 -14.45 12.44
C VAL A 194 -7.14 -13.56 13.22
N ALA A 195 -6.60 -12.54 12.58
CA ALA A 195 -5.74 -11.54 13.26
C ALA A 195 -6.51 -10.66 14.25
N ALA A 196 -7.85 -10.69 14.25
CA ALA A 196 -8.71 -9.87 15.10
C ALA A 196 -8.37 -8.36 15.01
N SER A 197 -8.08 -7.86 13.80
CA SER A 197 -7.87 -6.44 13.55
C SER A 197 -9.20 -5.73 13.35
N ARG A 198 -9.61 -4.92 14.33
CA ARG A 198 -10.88 -4.15 14.28
C ARG A 198 -10.92 -3.20 13.10
N THR A 199 -9.90 -2.39 12.95
CA THR A 199 -9.77 -1.42 11.86
C THR A 199 -9.75 -2.13 10.51
N GLY A 200 -8.98 -3.23 10.40
CA GLY A 200 -8.92 -4.02 9.18
C GLY A 200 -10.28 -4.54 8.74
N VAL A 201 -11.05 -5.14 9.65
CA VAL A 201 -12.42 -5.66 9.33
C VAL A 201 -13.34 -4.54 8.84
N ILE A 202 -13.32 -3.37 9.49
CA ILE A 202 -14.14 -2.22 9.09
C ILE A 202 -13.72 -1.71 7.70
N LEU A 203 -12.42 -1.55 7.46
CA LEU A 203 -11.91 -1.05 6.18
C LEU A 203 -12.14 -2.05 5.04
N LEU A 204 -11.98 -3.36 5.28
CA LEU A 204 -12.31 -4.37 4.27
C LEU A 204 -13.79 -4.32 3.88
N ALA A 205 -14.70 -4.16 4.84
CA ALA A 205 -16.12 -4.01 4.55
C ALA A 205 -16.40 -2.75 3.71
N LEU A 206 -15.72 -1.64 4.05
CA LEU A 206 -15.82 -0.39 3.30
C LEU A 206 -15.25 -0.51 1.89
N GLU A 207 -14.12 -1.19 1.71
CA GLU A 207 -13.51 -1.47 0.39
C GLU A 207 -14.45 -2.28 -0.50
N VAL A 208 -15.05 -3.34 0.04
CA VAL A 208 -16.03 -4.15 -0.69
C VAL A 208 -17.22 -3.28 -1.11
N LEU A 209 -17.76 -2.45 -0.21
CA LEU A 209 -18.86 -1.53 -0.52
C LEU A 209 -18.47 -0.54 -1.62
N VAL A 210 -17.31 0.11 -1.50
CA VAL A 210 -16.81 1.08 -2.50
C VAL A 210 -16.63 0.39 -3.86
N LEU A 211 -16.07 -0.81 -3.90
CA LEU A 211 -15.91 -1.57 -5.15
C LEU A 211 -17.25 -1.96 -5.77
N LEU A 212 -18.23 -2.35 -4.98
CA LEU A 212 -19.58 -2.65 -5.47
C LEU A 212 -20.26 -1.41 -6.05
N VAL A 213 -20.16 -0.26 -5.38
CA VAL A 213 -20.66 1.02 -5.88
C VAL A 213 -19.95 1.40 -7.20
N LEU A 214 -18.63 1.30 -7.25
CA LEU A 214 -17.86 1.57 -8.47
C LEU A 214 -18.20 0.60 -9.60
N ALA A 215 -18.38 -0.68 -9.29
CA ALA A 215 -18.74 -1.70 -10.29
C ALA A 215 -20.14 -1.48 -10.85
N ALA A 216 -21.09 -1.06 -10.01
CA ALA A 216 -22.43 -0.68 -10.44
C ALA A 216 -22.40 0.61 -11.29
N TRP A 217 -21.74 1.66 -10.82
CA TRP A 217 -21.62 2.95 -11.51
C TRP A 217 -20.94 2.81 -12.88
N LYS A 218 -19.86 2.04 -12.94
CA LYS A 218 -19.11 1.79 -14.19
C LYS A 218 -19.67 0.66 -15.03
N ARG A 219 -20.78 0.04 -14.61
CA ARG A 219 -21.45 -1.08 -15.29
C ARG A 219 -20.52 -2.27 -15.55
N TRP A 220 -19.60 -2.55 -14.64
CA TRP A 220 -18.71 -3.71 -14.72
C TRP A 220 -19.39 -5.03 -14.36
N LEU A 221 -20.43 -4.97 -13.52
CA LEU A 221 -21.21 -6.12 -13.07
C LEU A 221 -22.68 -5.95 -13.42
N LEU A 222 -23.31 -7.06 -13.79
CA LEU A 222 -24.78 -7.18 -13.74
C LEU A 222 -25.24 -7.19 -12.27
N PRO A 223 -26.42 -6.65 -11.95
CA PRO A 223 -26.94 -6.61 -10.56
C PRO A 223 -26.92 -7.97 -9.84
N GLN A 224 -27.26 -9.05 -10.55
CA GLN A 224 -27.22 -10.41 -10.01
C GLN A 224 -25.82 -10.86 -9.61
N SER A 225 -24.80 -10.53 -10.40
CA SER A 225 -23.39 -10.84 -10.08
C SER A 225 -22.90 -10.03 -8.90
N ALA A 226 -23.36 -8.80 -8.72
CA ALA A 226 -23.03 -7.97 -7.55
C ALA A 226 -23.58 -8.58 -6.26
N MET A 227 -24.83 -9.10 -6.29
CA MET A 227 -25.42 -9.80 -5.15
C MET A 227 -24.63 -11.05 -4.75
N VAL A 228 -24.24 -11.88 -5.72
CA VAL A 228 -23.41 -13.08 -5.46
C VAL A 228 -22.06 -12.70 -4.86
N PHE A 229 -21.43 -11.65 -5.38
CA PHE A 229 -20.14 -11.13 -4.85
C PHE A 229 -20.28 -10.64 -3.42
N SER A 230 -21.34 -9.88 -3.12
CA SER A 230 -21.63 -9.41 -1.76
C SER A 230 -21.88 -10.58 -0.81
N ALA A 231 -22.68 -11.55 -1.21
CA ALA A 231 -22.99 -12.73 -0.42
C ALA A 231 -21.72 -13.56 -0.10
N LEU A 232 -20.85 -13.78 -1.10
CA LEU A 232 -19.58 -14.50 -0.91
C LEU A 232 -18.60 -13.74 -0.01
N SER A 233 -18.51 -12.42 -0.15
CA SER A 233 -17.68 -11.58 0.73
C SER A 233 -18.17 -11.61 2.17
N ILE A 234 -19.48 -11.50 2.39
CA ILE A 234 -20.12 -11.61 3.71
C ILE A 234 -19.91 -13.03 4.27
N ALA A 235 -20.12 -14.07 3.48
CA ALA A 235 -19.91 -15.46 3.91
C ALA A 235 -18.44 -15.71 4.30
N ALA A 236 -17.47 -15.16 3.58
CA ALA A 236 -16.04 -15.25 3.91
C ALA A 236 -15.72 -14.54 5.24
N ILE A 237 -16.28 -13.35 5.46
CA ILE A 237 -16.11 -12.60 6.73
C ILE A 237 -16.75 -13.37 7.88
N LEU A 238 -17.99 -13.84 7.73
CA LEU A 238 -18.69 -14.61 8.76
C LEU A 238 -18.04 -15.96 9.03
N GLY A 239 -17.61 -16.67 7.99
CA GLY A 239 -16.88 -17.94 8.11
C GLY A 239 -15.54 -17.80 8.80
N GLY A 240 -14.78 -16.74 8.47
CA GLY A 240 -13.55 -16.39 9.16
C GLY A 240 -13.77 -16.01 10.63
N ALA A 241 -14.82 -15.22 10.90
CA ALA A 241 -15.21 -14.87 12.28
C ALA A 241 -15.59 -16.13 13.10
N ALA A 242 -16.35 -17.05 12.51
CA ALA A 242 -16.70 -18.31 13.16
C ALA A 242 -15.46 -19.18 13.42
N ALA A 243 -14.51 -19.26 12.47
CA ALA A 243 -13.26 -20.02 12.60
C ALA A 243 -12.31 -19.43 13.65
N ALA A 244 -12.23 -18.09 13.74
CA ALA A 244 -11.39 -17.39 14.73
C ALA A 244 -11.95 -17.43 16.15
N GLY A 245 -13.21 -17.83 16.30
CA GLY A 245 -13.97 -17.70 17.55
C GLY A 245 -14.50 -16.27 17.73
N THR A 246 -15.81 -16.13 17.65
CA THR A 246 -16.50 -14.82 17.78
C THR A 246 -16.15 -14.09 19.06
N ALA A 247 -15.88 -14.82 20.16
CA ALA A 247 -15.53 -14.29 21.45
C ALA A 247 -14.25 -13.41 21.42
N THR A 248 -13.22 -13.79 20.66
CA THR A 248 -11.97 -13.00 20.59
C THR A 248 -12.20 -11.65 19.92
N LEU A 249 -12.95 -11.61 18.83
CA LEU A 249 -13.23 -10.37 18.11
C LEU A 249 -14.20 -9.48 18.91
N THR A 250 -15.28 -10.05 19.47
CA THR A 250 -16.28 -9.31 20.27
C THR A 250 -15.69 -8.74 21.55
N ASN A 251 -14.85 -9.50 22.27
CA ASN A 251 -14.16 -9.02 23.46
C ASN A 251 -13.24 -7.83 23.12
N ARG A 252 -12.57 -7.86 21.97
CA ARG A 252 -11.74 -6.74 21.53
C ARG A 252 -12.55 -5.49 21.18
N PHE A 253 -13.76 -5.61 20.62
CA PHE A 253 -14.62 -4.45 20.41
C PHE A 253 -15.15 -3.87 21.72
N ALA A 254 -15.23 -4.66 22.79
CA ALA A 254 -15.65 -4.22 24.12
C ALA A 254 -14.52 -3.58 24.95
N GLU A 255 -13.25 -3.72 24.54
CA GLU A 255 -12.10 -3.14 25.24
C GLU A 255 -11.95 -1.64 24.96
N ASP A 256 -12.18 -0.78 25.94
CA ASP A 256 -12.02 0.68 25.84
C ASP A 256 -10.58 1.17 26.12
N ARG A 257 -9.82 0.45 26.93
CA ARG A 257 -8.49 0.88 27.38
C ARG A 257 -7.53 1.22 26.24
N PRO A 258 -7.41 0.42 25.16
CA PRO A 258 -6.53 0.74 24.04
C PRO A 258 -6.90 2.06 23.33
N TYR A 259 -8.18 2.40 23.26
CA TYR A 259 -8.62 3.66 22.64
C TYR A 259 -8.26 4.87 23.48
N ARG A 260 -8.43 4.79 24.81
CA ARG A 260 -8.06 5.89 25.73
C ARG A 260 -6.57 6.17 25.65
N VAL A 261 -5.74 5.13 25.71
CA VAL A 261 -4.27 5.27 25.58
C VAL A 261 -3.91 5.91 24.25
N ARG A 262 -4.51 5.48 23.12
CA ARG A 262 -4.26 6.09 21.80
C ARG A 262 -4.68 7.55 21.73
N LEU A 263 -5.78 7.94 22.37
CA LEU A 263 -6.20 9.34 22.44
C LEU A 263 -5.18 10.20 23.20
N GLU A 264 -4.65 9.71 24.31
CA GLU A 264 -3.60 10.41 25.09
C GLU A 264 -2.29 10.53 24.28
N ILE A 265 -1.89 9.46 23.56
CA ILE A 265 -0.74 9.51 22.65
C ILE A 265 -0.97 10.54 21.55
N LEU A 266 -2.16 10.57 20.94
CA LEU A 266 -2.52 11.54 19.92
C LEU A 266 -2.47 12.98 20.46
N GLN A 267 -2.96 13.24 21.69
CA GLN A 267 -2.88 14.56 22.29
C GLN A 267 -1.43 14.99 22.51
N SER A 268 -0.58 14.08 22.98
CA SER A 268 0.86 14.34 23.12
C SER A 268 1.52 14.64 21.76
N ALA A 269 1.18 13.88 20.71
CA ALA A 269 1.66 14.16 19.34
C ALA A 269 1.23 15.55 18.85
N LEU A 270 -0.01 15.96 19.13
CA LEU A 270 -0.51 17.30 18.77
C LEU A 270 0.20 18.41 19.57
N ASP A 271 0.59 18.18 20.83
CA ASP A 271 1.40 19.13 21.60
C ASP A 271 2.81 19.26 21.01
N MET A 272 3.41 18.16 20.52
CA MET A 272 4.66 18.20 19.75
C MET A 272 4.49 19.06 18.48
N VAL A 273 3.41 18.86 17.71
CA VAL A 273 3.13 19.66 16.50
C VAL A 273 3.00 21.15 16.83
N ARG A 274 2.31 21.49 17.93
CA ARG A 274 2.15 22.90 18.36
C ARG A 274 3.49 23.56 18.67
N GLN A 275 4.45 22.82 19.23
CA GLN A 275 5.75 23.37 19.57
C GLN A 275 6.67 23.55 18.36
N ARG A 276 6.63 22.62 17.36
CA ARG A 276 7.45 22.71 16.13
C ARG A 276 6.62 22.47 14.86
N PRO A 277 5.69 23.38 14.52
CA PRO A 277 4.70 23.12 13.47
C PRO A 277 5.30 23.02 12.06
N LEU A 278 6.42 23.67 11.77
CA LEU A 278 7.01 23.68 10.43
C LEU A 278 8.16 22.70 10.25
N THR A 279 8.96 22.49 11.29
CA THR A 279 10.19 21.69 11.20
C THR A 279 10.01 20.28 11.76
N GLY A 280 9.07 20.08 12.67
CA GLY A 280 8.97 18.87 13.46
C GLY A 280 10.19 18.65 14.36
N PHE A 281 10.26 17.48 14.98
CA PHE A 281 11.35 17.06 15.86
C PHE A 281 12.42 16.20 15.17
N GLY A 282 12.25 15.94 13.88
CA GLY A 282 13.09 15.05 13.09
C GLY A 282 12.37 13.72 12.81
N LEU A 283 12.44 13.27 11.55
CA LEU A 283 11.85 11.99 11.13
C LEU A 283 12.40 10.85 11.98
N GLY A 284 11.54 9.89 12.37
CA GLY A 284 11.88 8.72 13.17
C GLY A 284 12.22 9.03 14.62
N ASN A 285 11.94 10.24 15.13
CA ASN A 285 12.25 10.64 16.49
C ASN A 285 11.04 10.61 17.44
N PHE A 286 9.86 10.20 17.00
CA PHE A 286 8.65 10.17 17.84
C PHE A 286 8.90 9.43 19.17
N ARG A 287 9.41 8.20 19.09
CA ARG A 287 9.74 7.37 20.26
C ARG A 287 10.63 8.08 21.29
N THR A 288 11.56 8.90 20.82
CA THR A 288 12.54 9.58 21.67
C THR A 288 11.97 10.82 22.33
N VAL A 289 11.12 11.55 21.59
CA VAL A 289 10.57 12.85 22.03
C VAL A 289 9.27 12.68 22.81
N TYR A 290 8.45 11.69 22.46
CA TYR A 290 7.15 11.43 23.07
C TYR A 290 7.16 11.41 24.61
N PRO A 291 8.17 10.82 25.33
CA PRO A 291 8.17 10.80 26.78
C PRO A 291 8.13 12.19 27.45
N GLU A 292 8.64 13.23 26.78
CA GLU A 292 8.61 14.62 27.29
C GLU A 292 7.19 15.22 27.23
N TYR A 293 6.32 14.66 26.39
CA TYR A 293 4.94 15.12 26.15
C TYR A 293 3.89 14.17 26.74
N SER A 294 4.32 13.00 27.20
CA SER A 294 3.41 11.98 27.73
C SER A 294 2.71 12.47 28.99
N ARG A 295 1.39 12.36 28.99
CA ARG A 295 0.54 12.73 30.13
C ARG A 295 0.18 11.55 31.01
N ILE A 296 0.53 10.35 30.57
CA ILE A 296 0.24 9.08 31.25
C ILE A 296 1.49 8.20 31.22
N ASP A 297 1.55 7.27 32.15
CA ASP A 297 2.46 6.13 32.09
C ASP A 297 1.68 4.92 31.50
N PRO A 298 1.87 4.56 30.25
CA PRO A 298 1.19 3.42 29.64
C PRO A 298 1.74 2.07 30.15
N GLY A 299 2.83 2.06 30.92
CA GLY A 299 3.53 0.88 31.42
C GLY A 299 4.30 0.12 30.33
N VAL A 300 4.38 0.68 29.13
CA VAL A 300 5.10 0.12 27.98
C VAL A 300 5.76 1.25 27.18
N LEU A 301 6.82 0.91 26.47
CA LEU A 301 7.47 1.87 25.57
C LEU A 301 6.58 2.15 24.37
N VAL A 302 6.23 3.41 24.18
CA VAL A 302 5.47 3.89 23.02
C VAL A 302 6.44 4.18 21.90
N ASN A 303 6.43 3.35 20.87
CA ASN A 303 7.33 3.52 19.72
C ASN A 303 6.74 4.48 18.68
N GLU A 304 5.41 4.42 18.45
CA GLU A 304 4.70 5.10 17.39
C GLU A 304 3.45 5.80 17.91
N ALA A 305 3.00 6.82 17.20
CA ALA A 305 1.81 7.61 17.61
C ALA A 305 0.48 6.86 17.47
N HIS A 306 0.44 5.68 16.89
CA HIS A 306 -0.78 4.98 16.46
C HIS A 306 -1.72 5.86 15.62
N ASN A 307 -1.14 6.80 14.91
CA ASN A 307 -1.75 7.71 13.96
C ASN A 307 -0.62 8.32 13.12
N ASP A 308 -0.39 7.77 11.91
CA ASP A 308 0.69 8.25 11.05
C ASP A 308 0.54 9.72 10.68
N TRP A 309 -0.70 10.25 10.56
CA TRP A 309 -0.92 11.65 10.23
C TRP A 309 -0.39 12.60 11.32
N ALA A 310 -0.65 12.25 12.58
CA ALA A 310 -0.12 13.01 13.72
C ALA A 310 1.40 12.82 13.84
N GLN A 311 1.91 11.63 13.55
CA GLN A 311 3.34 11.33 13.59
C GLN A 311 4.10 12.10 12.52
N TRP A 312 3.64 12.11 11.26
CA TRP A 312 4.26 12.92 10.20
C TRP A 312 4.28 14.40 10.55
N ALA A 313 3.20 14.92 11.15
CA ALA A 313 3.16 16.31 11.59
C ALA A 313 4.11 16.58 12.77
N ALA A 314 4.24 15.66 13.72
CA ALA A 314 5.15 15.78 14.86
C ALA A 314 6.62 15.69 14.47
N GLU A 315 6.95 14.79 13.54
CA GLU A 315 8.32 14.51 13.11
C GLU A 315 8.80 15.41 11.97
N GLY A 316 7.96 15.61 10.94
CA GLY A 316 8.27 16.35 9.72
C GLY A 316 7.57 17.69 9.59
N GLY A 317 6.80 18.08 10.62
CA GLY A 317 5.97 19.28 10.60
C GLY A 317 4.73 19.16 9.69
N ILE A 318 3.91 20.21 9.70
CA ILE A 318 2.74 20.33 8.83
C ILE A 318 3.07 20.10 7.34
N PRO A 319 4.24 20.54 6.80
CA PRO A 319 4.58 20.26 5.40
C PRO A 319 4.58 18.77 5.05
N ALA A 320 5.07 17.89 5.94
CA ALA A 320 5.04 16.43 5.71
C ALA A 320 3.61 15.89 5.71
N ALA A 321 2.78 16.29 6.68
CA ALA A 321 1.38 15.89 6.74
C ALA A 321 0.58 16.39 5.51
N LEU A 322 0.81 17.61 5.04
CA LEU A 322 0.17 18.14 3.83
C LEU A 322 0.61 17.38 2.57
N ALA A 323 1.87 17.01 2.44
CA ALA A 323 2.34 16.19 1.33
C ALA A 323 1.61 14.83 1.30
N MET A 324 1.43 14.19 2.45
CA MET A 324 0.69 12.94 2.56
C MET A 324 -0.81 13.12 2.31
N LEU A 325 -1.40 14.26 2.69
CA LEU A 325 -2.79 14.58 2.34
C LEU A 325 -2.98 14.67 0.82
N LEU A 326 -2.07 15.32 0.11
CA LEU A 326 -2.09 15.37 -1.36
C LEU A 326 -1.94 13.98 -1.97
N PHE A 327 -1.10 13.13 -1.39
CA PHE A 327 -0.98 11.72 -1.79
C PHE A 327 -2.30 10.96 -1.57
N ALA A 328 -2.95 11.10 -0.42
CA ALA A 328 -4.23 10.44 -0.13
C ALA A 328 -5.35 10.88 -1.09
N VAL A 329 -5.42 12.18 -1.41
CA VAL A 329 -6.34 12.70 -2.43
C VAL A 329 -6.05 12.10 -3.80
N TRP A 330 -4.78 12.00 -4.19
CA TRP A 330 -4.39 11.33 -5.42
C TRP A 330 -4.78 9.83 -5.39
N ALA A 331 -4.53 9.13 -4.28
CA ALA A 331 -4.85 7.71 -4.09
C ALA A 331 -6.37 7.46 -4.23
N ALA A 332 -7.20 8.31 -3.63
CA ALA A 332 -8.66 8.22 -3.77
C ALA A 332 -9.09 8.37 -5.25
N ARG A 333 -8.54 9.36 -5.97
CA ARG A 333 -8.82 9.54 -7.41
C ARG A 333 -8.34 8.34 -8.23
N ALA A 334 -7.16 7.78 -7.93
CA ALA A 334 -6.63 6.59 -8.58
C ALA A 334 -7.52 5.37 -8.33
N GLY A 335 -8.00 5.19 -7.10
CA GLY A 335 -8.96 4.15 -6.72
C GLY A 335 -10.27 4.25 -7.48
N ILE A 336 -10.89 5.43 -7.52
CA ILE A 336 -12.12 5.69 -8.29
C ILE A 336 -11.91 5.37 -9.78
N ARG A 337 -10.77 5.75 -10.35
CA ARG A 337 -10.46 5.52 -11.76
C ARG A 337 -10.26 4.05 -12.09
N THR A 338 -9.49 3.33 -11.31
CA THR A 338 -9.06 1.96 -11.62
C THR A 338 -9.87 0.88 -10.95
N GLY A 339 -10.49 1.16 -9.80
CA GLY A 339 -11.16 0.22 -8.90
C GLY A 339 -10.17 -0.58 -8.04
N TRP A 340 -9.23 -1.29 -8.64
CA TRP A 340 -8.28 -2.13 -7.91
C TRP A 340 -7.30 -1.35 -7.00
N ALA A 341 -7.09 -0.05 -7.24
CA ALA A 341 -6.23 0.79 -6.42
C ALA A 341 -6.95 1.45 -5.22
N VAL A 342 -8.20 1.07 -4.92
CA VAL A 342 -8.95 1.56 -3.74
C VAL A 342 -8.19 1.29 -2.45
N GLY A 343 -7.47 0.15 -2.36
CA GLY A 343 -6.67 -0.20 -1.20
C GLY A 343 -5.58 0.81 -0.83
N ILE A 344 -5.04 1.58 -1.81
CA ILE A 344 -4.08 2.65 -1.50
C ILE A 344 -4.74 3.74 -0.63
N ALA A 345 -5.98 4.11 -0.96
CA ALA A 345 -6.74 5.08 -0.16
C ALA A 345 -7.17 4.48 1.19
N ALA A 346 -7.49 3.18 1.24
CA ALA A 346 -7.85 2.49 2.47
C ALA A 346 -6.69 2.50 3.48
N VAL A 347 -5.46 2.23 3.06
CA VAL A 347 -4.27 2.33 3.92
C VAL A 347 -4.04 3.76 4.42
N CYS A 348 -4.30 4.78 3.59
CA CYS A 348 -4.28 6.18 4.07
C CYS A 348 -5.36 6.46 5.13
N CYS A 349 -6.53 5.80 5.06
CA CYS A 349 -7.55 5.86 6.11
C CYS A 349 -7.14 5.06 7.35
N HIS A 350 -6.50 3.88 7.18
CA HIS A 350 -5.97 3.09 8.29
C HIS A 350 -4.96 3.90 9.12
N ALA A 351 -4.14 4.68 8.46
CA ALA A 351 -3.15 5.58 9.06
C ALA A 351 -3.74 6.62 10.04
N LEU A 352 -5.05 6.88 10.02
CA LEU A 352 -5.73 7.75 11.00
C LEU A 352 -5.84 7.13 12.40
N VAL A 353 -5.74 5.80 12.51
CA VAL A 353 -5.98 5.06 13.76
C VAL A 353 -4.88 4.06 14.10
N ASP A 354 -3.87 3.94 13.23
CA ASP A 354 -2.69 3.09 13.41
C ASP A 354 -1.49 3.62 12.59
N TYR A 355 -0.43 2.81 12.42
CA TYR A 355 0.83 3.21 11.77
C TYR A 355 1.27 2.23 10.64
N PRO A 356 0.44 2.05 9.59
CA PRO A 356 0.78 1.16 8.47
C PRO A 356 2.00 1.61 7.65
N PHE A 357 2.33 2.92 7.67
CA PHE A 357 3.48 3.46 6.94
C PHE A 357 4.82 3.24 7.65
N GLU A 358 4.80 2.74 8.89
CA GLU A 358 6.01 2.29 9.58
C GLU A 358 6.44 0.87 9.19
N GLU A 359 5.60 0.15 8.42
CA GLU A 359 5.92 -1.18 7.92
C GLU A 359 6.43 -1.11 6.46
N PRO A 360 7.75 -1.32 6.22
CA PRO A 360 8.36 -1.15 4.90
C PRO A 360 7.75 -2.03 3.81
N SER A 361 7.32 -3.24 4.13
CA SER A 361 6.71 -4.16 3.19
C SER A 361 5.36 -3.66 2.66
N VAL A 362 4.57 -3.03 3.52
CA VAL A 362 3.30 -2.39 3.17
C VAL A 362 3.56 -1.19 2.27
N VAL A 363 4.50 -0.32 2.64
CA VAL A 363 4.78 0.90 1.87
C VAL A 363 5.41 0.60 0.50
N LEU A 364 6.31 -0.39 0.41
CA LEU A 364 6.89 -0.80 -0.88
C LEU A 364 5.82 -1.37 -1.82
N LEU A 365 4.91 -2.21 -1.32
CA LEU A 365 3.77 -2.70 -2.11
C LEU A 365 2.86 -1.55 -2.54
N LEU A 366 2.53 -0.64 -1.62
CA LEU A 366 1.72 0.54 -1.88
C LEU A 366 2.33 1.38 -3.01
N MET A 367 3.63 1.66 -2.95
CA MET A 367 4.33 2.47 -3.95
C MET A 367 4.45 1.76 -5.31
N LEU A 368 4.63 0.44 -5.32
CA LEU A 368 4.54 -0.37 -6.54
C LEU A 368 3.17 -0.22 -7.19
N LEU A 369 2.09 -0.38 -6.41
CA LEU A 369 0.72 -0.24 -6.88
C LEU A 369 0.41 1.20 -7.32
N ALA A 370 0.93 2.21 -6.63
CA ALA A 370 0.81 3.61 -7.02
C ALA A 370 1.43 3.88 -8.40
N GLY A 371 2.63 3.36 -8.66
CA GLY A 371 3.26 3.45 -9.98
C GLY A 371 2.45 2.77 -11.07
N LEU A 372 1.86 1.60 -10.80
CA LEU A 372 0.96 0.91 -11.74
C LEU A 372 -0.35 1.67 -11.97
N ALA A 373 -0.92 2.26 -10.93
CA ALA A 373 -2.17 3.04 -11.02
C ALA A 373 -1.99 4.34 -11.82
N TRP A 374 -0.83 4.99 -11.65
CA TRP A 374 -0.50 6.19 -12.43
C TRP A 374 -0.47 5.93 -13.92
N GLN A 375 0.08 4.78 -14.38
CA GLN A 375 0.12 4.40 -15.80
C GLN A 375 -1.28 4.30 -16.43
N CYS A 376 -2.31 4.01 -15.65
CA CYS A 376 -3.69 3.95 -16.15
C CYS A 376 -4.22 5.32 -16.57
N GLY A 377 -3.81 6.42 -15.91
CA GLY A 377 -4.25 7.78 -16.23
C GLY A 377 -3.45 8.43 -17.36
N ALA A 378 -2.16 8.17 -17.41
CA ALA A 378 -1.28 8.78 -18.40
C ALA A 378 -1.60 8.38 -19.87
N ARG A 379 -2.40 7.31 -20.08
CA ARG A 379 -2.83 6.88 -21.41
C ARG A 379 -4.11 7.58 -21.90
N GLU A 380 -4.96 8.07 -21.00
CA GLU A 380 -6.18 8.79 -21.34
C GLU A 380 -5.89 10.23 -21.77
N GLU A 381 -4.77 10.79 -21.33
CA GLU A 381 -4.35 12.17 -21.65
C GLU A 381 -3.57 12.30 -22.97
N THR A 382 -3.21 11.19 -23.64
CA THR A 382 -2.57 11.27 -24.96
C THR A 382 -3.67 11.32 -26.02
N PRO A 383 -3.96 12.48 -26.66
CA PRO A 383 -4.94 12.57 -27.73
C PRO A 383 -4.49 11.66 -28.88
N LEU A 384 -5.46 11.05 -29.55
CA LEU A 384 -5.28 10.27 -30.80
C LEU A 384 -4.89 11.20 -31.98
N SER A 385 -3.95 12.11 -31.80
CA SER A 385 -3.38 12.90 -32.86
C SER A 385 -2.19 12.15 -33.44
N HIS A 386 -2.46 11.26 -34.39
CA HIS A 386 -1.67 10.77 -35.52
C HIS A 386 -2.09 9.34 -35.87
N ARG A 387 -3.39 9.12 -36.05
CA ARG A 387 -3.78 8.16 -37.09
C ARG A 387 -3.55 8.86 -38.43
N HIS A 388 -2.38 8.67 -39.00
CA HIS A 388 -2.20 8.90 -40.41
C HIS A 388 -3.31 8.14 -41.13
N THR A 389 -4.28 8.90 -41.65
CA THR A 389 -5.18 8.43 -42.69
C THR A 389 -4.30 8.10 -43.90
N VAL A 390 -3.89 6.86 -44.00
CA VAL A 390 -3.44 6.33 -45.28
C VAL A 390 -4.68 6.32 -46.18
N ARG A 391 -4.83 7.36 -47.03
CA ARG A 391 -5.79 7.34 -48.10
C ARG A 391 -5.48 6.13 -48.98
N PRO A 392 -6.46 5.29 -49.32
CA PRO A 392 -6.26 4.29 -50.35
C PRO A 392 -5.93 5.00 -51.66
N GLN A 393 -4.75 4.72 -52.22
CA GLN A 393 -4.45 5.13 -53.60
C GLN A 393 -5.43 4.40 -54.51
N SER A 394 -6.29 5.18 -55.17
CA SER A 394 -7.13 4.71 -56.27
C SER A 394 -6.22 4.25 -57.41
N HIS A 395 -6.21 2.96 -57.71
CA HIS A 395 -5.62 2.43 -58.93
C HIS A 395 -6.40 2.97 -60.14
N PRO A 396 -5.73 3.46 -61.21
CA PRO A 396 -6.40 3.81 -62.44
C PRO A 396 -6.86 2.53 -63.13
N THR A 397 -8.15 2.45 -63.47
CA THR A 397 -8.75 1.45 -64.30
C THR A 397 -8.19 1.57 -65.71
N VAL A 398 -7.47 0.56 -66.17
CA VAL A 398 -7.08 0.40 -67.61
C VAL A 398 -8.34 0.02 -68.37
N GLN A 399 -8.81 0.95 -69.20
CA GLN A 399 -9.81 0.69 -70.26
C GLN A 399 -9.15 -0.09 -71.43
N GLU A 400 -9.44 -1.37 -71.51
CA GLU A 400 -9.20 -2.12 -72.77
C GLU A 400 -10.22 -1.71 -73.79
N SER A 401 -9.74 -1.00 -74.87
CA SER A 401 -10.47 -0.79 -76.13
C SER A 401 -10.43 -2.06 -76.93
N ARG A 402 -11.56 -2.79 -77.03
CA ARG A 402 -11.81 -3.70 -78.19
C ARG A 402 -12.17 -2.88 -79.39
N ARG A 403 -11.37 -2.99 -80.46
CA ARG A 403 -11.79 -2.80 -81.87
C ARG A 403 -11.33 -3.97 -82.72
N SER A 404 -12.34 -4.46 -83.40
CA SER A 404 -12.42 -5.33 -84.61
C SER A 404 -11.83 -6.70 -84.56
#